data_bb95e0bbd65be12858bd8ef285eb9263
#
_entry.id   bb95e0bbd65be12858bd8ef285eb9263
#
_cell.length_a   1.000
_cell.length_b   1.000
_cell.length_c   1.000
_cell.angle_alpha   90.00
_cell.angle_beta   90.00
_cell.angle_gamma   90.00
#
_symmetry.space_group_name_H-M   'P 1'
#
loop_
_entity.id
_entity.type
_entity.pdbx_description
1 polymer ?
#
loop_
_entity_poly.entity_id
_entity_poly.type
_entity_poly.pdbx_seq_one_letter_code
_entity_poly.pdbx_strand_id
1 'polypeptide(L)'
;ELESQFRQEARSELSATYAELGLVAATISGATDLVRRTDIRSPVDGIVNTLEVNTIGAFVQPGGVVAEIVPTTDTLLVEARISPRDVAFVTPGQEALVKITAYDFSIFGGLRGEVANVSADSIVDEQSGETFYQVHVRTGDSKLGKDGNTHEIRPGMVASVEIMTGRKTVLDYLLKPVTKARQEALTER
;
A
#
# COMPACT_ATOMS: atom_id res chain seq x y z
N GLU A 1 -8.39 58.45 -38.42
CA GLU A 1 -7.37 58.67 -37.33
C GLU A 1 -8.02 58.57 -35.96
N LEU A 2 -9.13 59.26 -35.68
CA LEU A 2 -9.84 59.21 -34.40
C LEU A 2 -10.31 57.80 -34.01
N GLU A 3 -10.77 57.01 -34.96
CA GLU A 3 -11.22 55.66 -34.70
C GLU A 3 -10.08 54.69 -34.31
N SER A 4 -8.91 54.88 -34.93
CA SER A 4 -7.72 54.08 -34.64
C SER A 4 -7.13 54.41 -33.25
N GLN A 5 -7.14 55.69 -32.89
CA GLN A 5 -6.72 56.16 -31.57
C GLN A 5 -7.64 55.62 -30.48
N PHE A 6 -8.95 55.70 -30.63
CA PHE A 6 -9.91 55.16 -29.67
C PHE A 6 -9.77 53.66 -29.49
N ARG A 7 -9.59 52.90 -30.59
CA ARG A 7 -9.36 51.44 -30.51
C ARG A 7 -8.05 51.10 -29.82
N GLN A 8 -7.01 51.91 -30.00
CA GLN A 8 -5.72 51.68 -29.34
C GLN A 8 -5.81 52.00 -27.86
N GLU A 9 -6.48 53.05 -27.45
CA GLU A 9 -6.72 53.44 -26.07
C GLU A 9 -7.57 52.36 -25.35
N ALA A 10 -8.67 51.94 -25.92
CA ALA A 10 -9.51 50.87 -25.41
C ALA A 10 -8.76 49.53 -25.24
N ARG A 11 -7.86 49.17 -26.16
CA ARG A 11 -7.01 47.97 -26.05
C ARG A 11 -5.99 48.11 -24.93
N SER A 12 -5.40 49.29 -24.75
CA SER A 12 -4.42 49.52 -23.68
C SER A 12 -5.09 49.47 -22.31
N GLU A 13 -6.28 50.06 -22.17
CA GLU A 13 -7.08 50.04 -20.96
C GLU A 13 -7.57 48.61 -20.62
N LEU A 14 -8.03 47.87 -21.63
CA LEU A 14 -8.39 46.46 -21.49
C LEU A 14 -7.19 45.63 -21.03
N SER A 15 -6.01 45.82 -21.61
CA SER A 15 -4.79 45.14 -21.23
C SER A 15 -4.37 45.44 -19.78
N ALA A 16 -4.46 46.70 -19.37
CA ALA A 16 -4.18 47.10 -18.00
C ALA A 16 -5.14 46.48 -17.01
N THR A 17 -6.44 46.47 -17.32
CA THR A 17 -7.48 45.86 -16.48
C THR A 17 -7.29 44.35 -16.36
N TYR A 18 -6.92 43.64 -17.42
CA TYR A 18 -6.60 42.22 -17.35
C TYR A 18 -5.35 41.93 -16.49
N ALA A 19 -4.33 42.78 -16.56
CA ALA A 19 -3.15 42.64 -15.73
C ALA A 19 -3.48 42.82 -14.23
N GLU A 20 -4.31 43.83 -13.91
CA GLU A 20 -4.78 44.09 -12.54
C GLU A 20 -5.64 42.92 -12.02
N LEU A 21 -6.54 42.40 -12.84
CA LEU A 21 -7.37 41.26 -12.51
C LEU A 21 -6.52 40.00 -12.24
N GLY A 22 -5.46 39.77 -13.01
CA GLY A 22 -4.48 38.70 -12.78
C GLY A 22 -3.76 38.83 -11.44
N LEU A 23 -3.36 40.06 -11.06
CA LEU A 23 -2.71 40.33 -9.79
C LEU A 23 -3.64 40.08 -8.60
N VAL A 24 -4.88 40.54 -8.68
CA VAL A 24 -5.90 40.32 -7.65
C VAL A 24 -6.21 38.83 -7.52
N ALA A 25 -6.38 38.11 -8.61
CA ALA A 25 -6.62 36.68 -8.61
C ALA A 25 -5.46 35.89 -7.94
N ALA A 26 -4.22 36.26 -8.25
CA ALA A 26 -3.04 35.66 -7.61
C ALA A 26 -3.01 35.92 -6.09
N THR A 27 -3.36 37.15 -5.68
CA THR A 27 -3.41 37.53 -4.26
C THR A 27 -4.50 36.74 -3.51
N ILE A 28 -5.68 36.58 -4.10
CA ILE A 28 -6.78 35.80 -3.53
C ILE A 28 -6.37 34.32 -3.42
N SER A 29 -5.72 33.76 -4.43
CA SER A 29 -5.22 32.38 -4.39
C SER A 29 -4.24 32.17 -3.24
N GLY A 30 -3.26 33.07 -3.08
CA GLY A 30 -2.30 33.02 -1.99
C GLY A 30 -2.95 33.15 -0.60
N ALA A 31 -3.91 34.08 -0.45
CA ALA A 31 -4.65 34.21 0.79
C ALA A 31 -5.51 32.98 1.11
N THR A 32 -6.13 32.40 0.11
CA THR A 32 -6.93 31.16 0.27
C THR A 32 -6.06 29.99 0.70
N ASP A 33 -4.86 29.85 0.16
CA ASP A 33 -3.91 28.81 0.57
C ASP A 33 -3.43 29.00 2.02
N LEU A 34 -3.21 30.22 2.46
CA LEU A 34 -2.89 30.50 3.87
C LEU A 34 -4.03 30.07 4.79
N VAL A 35 -5.28 30.37 4.46
CA VAL A 35 -6.45 29.97 5.24
C VAL A 35 -6.61 28.45 5.26
N ARG A 36 -6.40 27.76 4.14
CA ARG A 36 -6.46 26.29 4.08
C ARG A 36 -5.42 25.62 4.98
N ARG A 37 -4.25 26.19 5.10
CA ARG A 37 -3.17 25.63 5.95
C ARG A 37 -3.39 25.85 7.43
N THR A 38 -4.35 26.71 7.82
CA THR A 38 -4.69 26.93 9.23
C THR A 38 -5.51 25.76 9.80
N ASP A 39 -6.22 25.03 8.95
CA ASP A 39 -7.06 23.90 9.34
C ASP A 39 -6.48 22.60 8.77
N ILE A 40 -5.67 21.89 9.58
CA ILE A 40 -5.02 20.63 9.19
C ILE A 40 -6.01 19.50 9.42
N ARG A 41 -6.44 18.85 8.33
CA ARG A 41 -7.38 17.72 8.36
C ARG A 41 -6.74 16.45 7.90
N SER A 42 -7.19 15.33 8.46
CA SER A 42 -6.82 14.01 7.98
C SER A 42 -7.31 13.81 6.54
N PRO A 43 -6.46 13.34 5.62
CA PRO A 43 -6.86 13.00 4.26
C PRO A 43 -7.63 11.67 4.17
N VAL A 44 -7.62 10.85 5.24
CA VAL A 44 -8.22 9.52 5.30
C VAL A 44 -8.94 9.31 6.63
N ASP A 45 -9.97 8.48 6.61
CA ASP A 45 -10.59 7.98 7.84
C ASP A 45 -9.69 6.93 8.47
N GLY A 46 -9.42 7.03 9.77
CA GLY A 46 -8.50 6.14 10.44
C GLY A 46 -8.37 6.38 11.94
N ILE A 47 -7.47 5.65 12.55
CA ILE A 47 -7.14 5.73 13.97
C ILE A 47 -5.80 6.46 14.13
N VAL A 48 -5.76 7.46 14.99
CA VAL A 48 -4.51 8.17 15.32
C VAL A 48 -3.61 7.22 16.11
N ASN A 49 -2.48 6.86 15.51
CA ASN A 49 -1.47 6.00 16.14
C ASN A 49 -0.56 6.81 17.06
N THR A 50 0.00 7.89 16.52
CA THR A 50 0.93 8.77 17.24
C THR A 50 0.59 10.22 16.98
N LEU A 51 0.62 11.03 18.02
CA LEU A 51 0.48 12.47 17.96
C LEU A 51 1.82 13.11 18.35
N GLU A 52 2.57 13.60 17.35
CA GLU A 52 3.88 14.22 17.60
C GLU A 52 3.76 15.60 18.24
N VAL A 53 2.68 16.31 17.93
CA VAL A 53 2.43 17.67 18.45
C VAL A 53 1.26 17.63 19.44
N ASN A 54 1.57 17.56 20.72
CA ASN A 54 0.59 17.46 21.81
C ASN A 54 0.45 18.76 22.65
N THR A 55 1.18 19.82 22.29
CA THR A 55 1.21 21.08 23.07
C THR A 55 0.53 22.19 22.29
N ILE A 56 -0.42 22.88 22.93
CA ILE A 56 -1.06 24.06 22.33
C ILE A 56 -0.03 25.18 22.21
N GLY A 57 0.07 25.79 21.02
CA GLY A 57 1.06 26.81 20.71
C GLY A 57 2.42 26.29 20.26
N ALA A 58 2.56 24.98 20.08
CA ALA A 58 3.76 24.40 19.51
C ALA A 58 3.98 24.88 18.06
N PHE A 59 5.22 25.12 17.70
CA PHE A 59 5.61 25.46 16.33
C PHE A 59 5.86 24.18 15.52
N VAL A 60 5.17 24.02 14.40
CA VAL A 60 5.39 22.93 13.44
C VAL A 60 6.15 23.48 12.25
N GLN A 61 7.28 22.88 11.95
CA GLN A 61 8.06 23.26 10.76
C GLN A 61 7.32 22.81 9.48
N PRO A 62 7.45 23.54 8.38
CA PRO A 62 6.94 23.11 7.09
C PRO A 62 7.48 21.71 6.72
N GLY A 63 6.57 20.76 6.44
CA GLY A 63 6.95 19.36 6.19
C GLY A 63 7.10 18.50 7.45
N GLY A 64 6.90 19.06 8.64
CA GLY A 64 6.92 18.30 9.90
C GLY A 64 5.72 17.37 10.04
N VAL A 65 5.92 16.22 10.66
CA VAL A 65 4.86 15.26 10.99
C VAL A 65 4.07 15.80 12.18
N VAL A 66 2.76 15.88 12.06
CA VAL A 66 1.85 16.34 13.13
C VAL A 66 1.24 15.14 13.85
N ALA A 67 0.76 14.18 13.08
CA ALA A 67 0.16 12.96 13.58
C ALA A 67 0.34 11.84 12.56
N GLU A 68 0.44 10.61 13.06
CA GLU A 68 0.44 9.40 12.26
C GLU A 68 -0.95 8.76 12.34
N ILE A 69 -1.58 8.55 11.20
CA ILE A 69 -2.93 8.00 11.11
C ILE A 69 -2.86 6.67 10.38
N VAL A 70 -3.34 5.62 11.03
CA VAL A 70 -3.53 4.30 10.42
C VAL A 70 -4.91 4.27 9.78
N PRO A 71 -4.99 4.18 8.43
CA PRO A 71 -6.28 4.17 7.74
C PRO A 71 -7.06 2.89 8.10
N THR A 72 -8.35 3.06 8.34
CA THR A 72 -9.28 1.93 8.53
C THR A 72 -9.84 1.55 7.16
N THR A 73 -9.23 0.58 6.54
CA THR A 73 -9.66 0.03 5.25
C THR A 73 -10.30 -1.35 5.45
N ASP A 74 -11.23 -1.72 4.57
CA ASP A 74 -11.87 -3.05 4.61
C ASP A 74 -10.92 -4.16 4.15
N THR A 75 -9.79 -3.83 3.54
CA THR A 75 -8.79 -4.78 3.06
C THR A 75 -7.47 -4.60 3.79
N LEU A 76 -6.81 -5.70 4.10
CA LEU A 76 -5.48 -5.70 4.72
C LEU A 76 -4.41 -6.06 3.69
N LEU A 77 -3.26 -5.42 3.81
CA LEU A 77 -2.05 -5.79 3.09
C LEU A 77 -1.12 -6.54 4.06
N VAL A 78 -0.90 -7.81 3.78
CA VAL A 78 -0.04 -8.68 4.59
C VAL A 78 1.31 -8.83 3.91
N GLU A 79 2.37 -8.51 4.63
CA GLU A 79 3.74 -8.69 4.17
C GLU A 79 4.23 -10.07 4.61
N ALA A 80 4.61 -10.90 3.66
CA ALA A 80 5.18 -12.22 3.89
C ALA A 80 6.62 -12.30 3.38
N ARG A 81 7.45 -13.08 4.08
CA ARG A 81 8.83 -13.37 3.68
C ARG A 81 8.89 -14.75 3.07
N ILE A 82 9.46 -14.87 1.88
CA ILE A 82 9.58 -16.13 1.15
C ILE A 82 11.06 -16.43 0.89
N SER A 83 11.43 -17.70 1.03
CA SER A 83 12.76 -18.18 0.70
C SER A 83 13.07 -18.00 -0.80
N PRO A 84 14.34 -17.69 -1.17
CA PRO A 84 14.76 -17.65 -2.57
C PRO A 84 14.51 -18.96 -3.34
N ARG A 85 14.39 -20.08 -2.64
CA ARG A 85 14.09 -21.38 -3.26
C ARG A 85 12.65 -21.51 -3.73
N ASP A 86 11.72 -20.78 -3.07
CA ASP A 86 10.29 -20.90 -3.28
C ASP A 86 9.72 -19.77 -4.13
N VAL A 87 10.46 -18.65 -4.28
CA VAL A 87 10.01 -17.46 -5.02
C VAL A 87 9.68 -17.75 -6.49
N ALA A 88 10.37 -18.71 -7.11
CA ALA A 88 10.12 -19.13 -8.50
C ALA A 88 8.72 -19.69 -8.74
N PHE A 89 8.03 -20.14 -7.69
CA PHE A 89 6.69 -20.70 -7.75
C PHE A 89 5.59 -19.71 -7.37
N VAL A 90 5.98 -18.49 -6.95
CA VAL A 90 5.03 -17.48 -6.50
C VAL A 90 4.90 -16.41 -7.57
N THR A 91 3.67 -16.18 -8.00
CA THR A 91 3.32 -15.19 -9.02
C THR A 91 2.16 -14.32 -8.53
N PRO A 92 2.12 -13.03 -8.92
CA PRO A 92 0.96 -12.19 -8.67
C PRO A 92 -0.32 -12.84 -9.21
N GLY A 93 -1.43 -12.68 -8.48
CA GLY A 93 -2.72 -13.28 -8.80
C GLY A 93 -2.97 -14.66 -8.20
N GLN A 94 -2.01 -15.26 -7.50
CA GLN A 94 -2.23 -16.54 -6.82
C GLN A 94 -3.07 -16.37 -5.56
N GLU A 95 -3.96 -17.33 -5.31
CA GLU A 95 -4.72 -17.41 -4.07
C GLU A 95 -3.79 -17.69 -2.89
N ALA A 96 -4.05 -17.00 -1.78
CA ALA A 96 -3.35 -17.19 -0.53
C ALA A 96 -4.33 -17.27 0.65
N LEU A 97 -3.95 -18.05 1.66
CA LEU A 97 -4.66 -18.15 2.92
C LEU A 97 -3.81 -17.52 4.01
N VAL A 98 -4.35 -16.47 4.62
CA VAL A 98 -3.70 -15.73 5.70
C VAL A 98 -4.27 -16.19 7.03
N LYS A 99 -3.40 -16.69 7.91
CA LYS A 99 -3.73 -17.16 9.25
C LYS A 99 -3.12 -16.20 10.26
N ILE A 100 -3.94 -15.53 11.05
CA ILE A 100 -3.48 -14.59 12.07
C ILE A 100 -3.05 -15.39 13.31
N THR A 101 -1.82 -15.23 13.72
CA THR A 101 -1.24 -16.00 14.84
C THR A 101 -1.92 -15.74 16.19
N ALA A 102 -2.52 -14.53 16.35
CA ALA A 102 -3.24 -14.16 17.56
C ALA A 102 -4.56 -14.91 17.76
N TYR A 103 -5.09 -15.56 16.72
CA TYR A 103 -6.36 -16.28 16.76
C TYR A 103 -6.18 -17.74 16.37
N ASP A 104 -6.94 -18.63 17.04
CA ASP A 104 -6.92 -20.05 16.69
C ASP A 104 -7.58 -20.29 15.33
N PHE A 105 -6.78 -20.72 14.36
CA PHE A 105 -7.23 -20.99 12.99
C PHE A 105 -8.36 -22.02 12.91
N SER A 106 -8.37 -23.00 13.82
CA SER A 106 -9.39 -24.07 13.82
C SER A 106 -10.78 -23.55 14.20
N ILE A 107 -10.83 -22.47 14.99
CA ILE A 107 -12.08 -21.85 15.46
C ILE A 107 -12.49 -20.71 14.54
N PHE A 108 -11.57 -19.79 14.26
CA PHE A 108 -11.88 -18.55 13.55
C PHE A 108 -11.64 -18.62 12.03
N GLY A 109 -10.90 -19.64 11.57
CA GLY A 109 -10.51 -19.78 10.16
C GLY A 109 -9.37 -18.85 9.78
N GLY A 110 -9.20 -18.65 8.46
CA GLY A 110 -8.23 -17.72 7.88
C GLY A 110 -8.87 -16.80 6.87
N LEU A 111 -8.18 -15.70 6.59
CA LEU A 111 -8.59 -14.76 5.55
C LEU A 111 -8.12 -15.25 4.19
N ARG A 112 -9.01 -15.21 3.22
CA ARG A 112 -8.64 -15.41 1.82
C ARG A 112 -8.04 -14.13 1.28
N GLY A 113 -6.95 -14.29 0.55
CA GLY A 113 -6.26 -13.20 -0.09
C GLY A 113 -5.69 -13.62 -1.43
N GLU A 114 -5.10 -12.66 -2.10
CA GLU A 114 -4.44 -12.82 -3.39
C GLU A 114 -3.06 -12.16 -3.32
N VAL A 115 -2.07 -12.80 -3.93
CA VAL A 115 -0.73 -12.23 -4.06
C VAL A 115 -0.81 -10.98 -4.95
N ALA A 116 -0.65 -9.82 -4.34
CA ALA A 116 -0.70 -8.54 -5.04
C ALA A 116 0.61 -8.23 -5.75
N ASN A 117 1.74 -8.49 -5.09
CA ASN A 117 3.07 -8.21 -5.62
C ASN A 117 4.12 -9.09 -4.97
N VAL A 118 5.19 -9.38 -5.73
CA VAL A 118 6.42 -10.03 -5.26
C VAL A 118 7.57 -9.06 -5.50
N SER A 119 8.46 -8.86 -4.52
CA SER A 119 9.61 -7.97 -4.70
C SER A 119 10.50 -8.47 -5.85
N ALA A 120 11.01 -7.52 -6.64
CA ALA A 120 11.89 -7.83 -7.76
C ALA A 120 13.29 -8.23 -7.31
N ASP A 121 13.66 -7.85 -6.09
CA ASP A 121 14.99 -8.12 -5.51
C ASP A 121 14.85 -8.75 -4.13
N SER A 122 15.90 -9.47 -3.73
CA SER A 122 15.99 -10.09 -2.42
C SER A 122 16.51 -9.10 -1.38
N ILE A 123 15.99 -9.23 -0.17
CA ILE A 123 16.34 -8.43 0.99
C ILE A 123 17.15 -9.32 1.94
N VAL A 124 18.25 -8.81 2.46
CA VAL A 124 19.06 -9.49 3.48
C VAL A 124 18.61 -8.94 4.84
N ASP A 125 18.23 -9.82 5.74
CA ASP A 125 17.96 -9.47 7.14
C ASP A 125 19.29 -9.23 7.84
N GLU A 126 19.55 -8.00 8.29
CA GLU A 126 20.82 -7.61 8.93
C GLU A 126 21.07 -8.34 10.25
N GLN A 127 20.05 -8.85 10.91
CA GLN A 127 20.17 -9.52 12.20
C GLN A 127 20.42 -11.02 12.05
N SER A 128 19.72 -11.68 11.13
CA SER A 128 19.87 -13.12 10.90
C SER A 128 20.83 -13.49 9.78
N GLY A 129 21.14 -12.55 8.89
CA GLY A 129 21.91 -12.79 7.67
C GLY A 129 21.13 -13.58 6.59
N GLU A 130 19.88 -13.87 6.81
CA GLU A 130 19.05 -14.62 5.88
C GLU A 130 18.57 -13.72 4.73
N THR A 131 18.58 -14.30 3.53
CA THR A 131 18.07 -13.63 2.33
C THR A 131 16.63 -14.10 2.07
N PHE A 132 15.72 -13.14 1.86
CA PHE A 132 14.32 -13.44 1.57
C PHE A 132 13.76 -12.49 0.51
N TYR A 133 12.66 -12.91 -0.14
CA TYR A 133 11.84 -12.06 -0.99
C TYR A 133 10.60 -11.60 -0.23
N GLN A 134 10.25 -10.34 -0.39
CA GLN A 134 9.05 -9.78 0.22
C GLN A 134 7.86 -9.97 -0.72
N VAL A 135 6.78 -10.52 -0.20
CA VAL A 135 5.54 -10.75 -0.94
C VAL A 135 4.40 -10.04 -0.23
N HIS A 136 3.64 -9.27 -0.98
CA HIS A 136 2.46 -8.60 -0.50
C HIS A 136 1.21 -9.38 -0.88
N VAL A 137 0.43 -9.76 0.13
CA VAL A 137 -0.85 -10.44 -0.05
C VAL A 137 -1.97 -9.51 0.38
N ARG A 138 -2.89 -9.23 -0.53
CA ARG A 138 -4.08 -8.44 -0.24
C ARG A 138 -5.22 -9.37 0.17
N THR A 139 -5.85 -9.09 1.32
CA THR A 139 -7.01 -9.84 1.78
C THR A 139 -8.30 -9.21 1.24
N GLY A 140 -9.34 -10.02 1.09
CA GLY A 140 -10.68 -9.55 0.71
C GLY A 140 -11.42 -8.87 1.86
N ASP A 141 -11.08 -9.24 3.10
CA ASP A 141 -11.73 -8.77 4.31
C ASP A 141 -10.72 -8.36 5.38
N SER A 142 -11.12 -7.46 6.27
CA SER A 142 -10.35 -7.05 7.46
C SER A 142 -10.83 -7.71 8.75
N LYS A 143 -11.89 -8.52 8.68
CA LYS A 143 -12.54 -9.14 9.83
C LYS A 143 -12.43 -10.66 9.75
N LEU A 144 -12.04 -11.27 10.85
CA LEU A 144 -11.94 -12.72 11.00
C LEU A 144 -13.08 -13.23 11.86
N GLY A 145 -13.76 -14.29 11.42
CA GLY A 145 -14.79 -14.95 12.22
C GLY A 145 -15.84 -15.64 11.39
N LYS A 146 -16.53 -16.59 12.02
CA LYS A 146 -17.72 -17.30 11.53
C LYS A 146 -18.86 -17.06 12.51
N ASP A 147 -20.12 -17.08 12.01
CA ASP A 147 -21.34 -17.15 12.80
C ASP A 147 -21.55 -16.01 13.83
N GLY A 148 -21.28 -14.76 13.39
CA GLY A 148 -21.61 -13.56 14.19
C GLY A 148 -20.56 -13.15 15.21
N ASN A 149 -19.50 -13.94 15.41
CA ASN A 149 -18.39 -13.59 16.29
C ASN A 149 -17.20 -13.09 15.44
N THR A 150 -17.29 -11.82 15.04
CA THR A 150 -16.32 -11.20 14.14
C THR A 150 -15.28 -10.45 14.95
N HIS A 151 -14.02 -10.78 14.74
CA HIS A 151 -12.88 -10.10 15.35
C HIS A 151 -12.19 -9.21 14.33
N GLU A 152 -11.96 -7.98 14.72
CA GLU A 152 -11.27 -6.99 13.89
C GLU A 152 -9.74 -7.23 13.98
N ILE A 153 -9.10 -7.30 12.83
CA ILE A 153 -7.65 -7.47 12.75
C ILE A 153 -7.01 -6.09 12.76
N ARG A 154 -6.04 -5.93 13.65
CA ARG A 154 -5.30 -4.67 13.78
C ARG A 154 -3.99 -4.73 13.03
N PRO A 155 -3.56 -3.63 12.41
CA PRO A 155 -2.20 -3.51 11.87
C PRO A 155 -1.14 -3.87 12.92
N GLY A 156 -0.05 -4.50 12.46
CA GLY A 156 1.03 -4.98 13.33
C GLY A 156 0.82 -6.38 13.90
N MET A 157 -0.30 -7.05 13.66
CA MET A 157 -0.46 -8.45 14.03
C MET A 157 0.39 -9.36 13.15
N VAL A 158 0.96 -10.41 13.76
CA VAL A 158 1.74 -11.42 13.05
C VAL A 158 0.80 -12.43 12.38
N ALA A 159 1.11 -12.77 11.14
CA ALA A 159 0.35 -13.71 10.34
C ALA A 159 1.27 -14.73 9.65
N SER A 160 0.73 -15.93 9.42
CA SER A 160 1.32 -16.94 8.56
C SER A 160 0.54 -16.98 7.24
N VAL A 161 1.26 -17.00 6.13
CA VAL A 161 0.66 -16.98 4.79
C VAL A 161 0.94 -18.29 4.07
N GLU A 162 -0.10 -18.95 3.61
CA GLU A 162 -0.02 -20.14 2.76
C GLU A 162 -0.43 -19.76 1.34
N ILE A 163 0.52 -19.79 0.40
CA ILE A 163 0.28 -19.45 -1.01
C ILE A 163 0.02 -20.74 -1.80
N MET A 164 -1.05 -20.76 -2.56
CA MET A 164 -1.42 -21.92 -3.37
C MET A 164 -0.65 -21.92 -4.69
N THR A 165 0.48 -22.64 -4.75
CA THR A 165 1.39 -22.67 -5.90
C THR A 165 0.98 -23.67 -7.01
N GLY A 166 -0.22 -24.21 -6.96
CA GLY A 166 -0.79 -25.08 -7.98
C GLY A 166 -1.26 -26.45 -7.46
N ARG A 167 -1.94 -27.16 -8.33
CA ARG A 167 -2.43 -28.53 -8.06
C ARG A 167 -1.49 -29.53 -8.74
N LYS A 168 -0.94 -30.45 -7.98
CA LYS A 168 -0.21 -31.60 -8.50
C LYS A 168 -1.08 -32.85 -8.35
N THR A 169 -1.09 -33.73 -9.36
CA THR A 169 -1.80 -35.00 -9.24
C THR A 169 -1.02 -35.95 -8.34
N VAL A 170 -1.72 -36.83 -7.64
CA VAL A 170 -1.09 -37.89 -6.81
C VAL A 170 -0.15 -38.75 -7.65
N LEU A 171 -0.49 -38.94 -8.93
CA LEU A 171 0.31 -39.68 -9.88
C LEU A 171 1.66 -39.02 -10.16
N ASP A 172 1.67 -37.67 -10.31
CA ASP A 172 2.92 -36.89 -10.51
C ASP A 172 3.84 -37.06 -9.30
N TYR A 173 3.26 -37.10 -8.08
CA TYR A 173 4.05 -37.28 -6.88
C TYR A 173 4.69 -38.65 -6.78
N LEU A 174 3.97 -39.73 -7.18
CA LEU A 174 4.47 -41.09 -7.18
C LEU A 174 5.49 -41.37 -8.31
N LEU A 175 5.35 -40.67 -9.45
CA LEU A 175 6.25 -40.84 -10.60
C LEU A 175 7.51 -39.96 -10.51
N LYS A 176 7.50 -38.94 -9.65
CA LYS A 176 8.62 -37.99 -9.50
C LYS A 176 9.99 -38.62 -9.22
N PRO A 177 10.14 -39.65 -8.35
CA PRO A 177 11.43 -40.33 -8.13
C PRO A 177 11.88 -41.10 -9.37
N VAL A 178 10.95 -41.68 -10.14
CA VAL A 178 11.26 -42.44 -11.36
C VAL A 178 11.71 -41.51 -12.49
N THR A 179 11.02 -40.38 -12.67
CA THR A 179 11.39 -39.38 -13.68
C THR A 179 12.72 -38.70 -13.35
N LYS A 180 12.99 -38.46 -12.07
CA LYS A 180 14.27 -37.90 -11.62
C LYS A 180 15.45 -38.86 -11.85
N ALA A 181 15.29 -40.14 -11.48
CA ALA A 181 16.29 -41.15 -11.69
C ALA A 181 16.60 -41.34 -13.19
N ARG A 182 15.57 -41.25 -14.07
CA ARG A 182 15.77 -41.32 -15.52
C ARG A 182 16.51 -40.09 -16.07
N GLN A 183 16.26 -38.91 -15.56
CA GLN A 183 16.97 -37.71 -15.98
C GLN A 183 18.44 -37.72 -15.52
N GLU A 184 18.69 -38.13 -14.30
CA GLU A 184 20.05 -38.23 -13.76
C GLU A 184 20.88 -39.29 -14.50
N ALA A 185 20.29 -40.45 -14.79
CA ALA A 185 20.95 -41.51 -15.54
C ALA A 185 21.27 -41.16 -17.02
N LEU A 186 20.55 -40.17 -17.59
CA LEU A 186 20.77 -39.71 -18.97
C LEU A 186 21.69 -38.48 -19.03
N THR A 187 22.06 -37.88 -17.89
CA THR A 187 22.86 -36.65 -17.83
C THR A 187 24.26 -36.88 -17.25
N GLU A 188 24.64 -38.11 -16.90
CA GLU A 188 26.02 -38.44 -16.55
C GLU A 188 26.96 -38.27 -17.77
N ARG A 189 27.58 -37.10 -17.79
CA ARG A 189 28.76 -36.79 -18.59
C ARG A 189 29.73 -36.00 -17.78
#